data_7334ecc54a059bd7371ea9537d9a9ea6
#
_entry.id   7334ecc54a059bd7371ea9537d9a9ea6
#
_cell.length_a   1.000
_cell.length_b   1.000
_cell.length_c   1.000
_cell.angle_alpha   90.00
_cell.angle_beta   90.00
_cell.angle_gamma   90.00
#
_symmetry.space_group_name_H-M   'P 1'
#
loop_
_entity.id
_entity.type
_entity.pdbx_description
1 polymer ?
#
loop_
_entity_poly.entity_id
_entity_poly.type
_entity_poly.pdbx_seq_one_letter_code
_entity_poly.pdbx_strand_id
1 'polypeptide(L)'
;MSFDVKKKIEELNKSDIISGSNARYDIVHEEELKDLNSAGIILRHKKSGARVVVISNDDNNKVFSIGFKTPPFNDTGMQHIIEHSTLCGSRKYPVKDPFVELCKGSLNTFLNAMTYPDKTVYPVASCNDTDFKNIMDVYMDAVFYPAMYEKPEIFMQEGWHYELHSEDAPLTVN
;
A
#
# COMPACT_ATOMS: atom_id res chain seq x y z
N MET A 1 9.39 -27.83 -11.20
CA MET A 1 9.35 -27.28 -12.58
C MET A 1 10.08 -25.97 -12.55
N SER A 2 10.97 -25.70 -13.50
CA SER A 2 11.62 -24.39 -13.60
C SER A 2 10.58 -23.34 -13.98
N PHE A 3 10.66 -22.16 -13.37
CA PHE A 3 9.81 -21.02 -13.71
C PHE A 3 10.10 -20.56 -15.16
N ASP A 4 9.06 -20.58 -16.01
CA ASP A 4 9.18 -20.18 -17.42
C ASP A 4 8.70 -18.74 -17.58
N VAL A 5 9.66 -17.82 -17.65
CA VAL A 5 9.42 -16.38 -17.74
C VAL A 5 8.63 -15.99 -18.99
N LYS A 6 8.94 -16.59 -20.16
CA LYS A 6 8.25 -16.25 -21.42
C LYS A 6 6.79 -16.67 -21.38
N LYS A 7 6.52 -17.89 -20.91
CA LYS A 7 5.16 -18.40 -20.72
C LYS A 7 4.38 -17.50 -19.77
N LYS A 8 5.03 -16.99 -18.71
CA LYS A 8 4.38 -16.11 -17.74
C LYS A 8 4.02 -14.74 -18.32
N ILE A 9 4.87 -14.17 -19.14
CA ILE A 9 4.57 -12.92 -19.87
C ILE A 9 3.36 -13.14 -20.80
N GLU A 10 3.31 -14.24 -21.55
CA GLU A 10 2.17 -14.55 -22.40
C GLU A 10 0.85 -14.74 -21.63
N GLU A 11 0.89 -15.38 -20.47
CA GLU A 11 -0.28 -15.53 -19.58
C GLU A 11 -0.79 -14.18 -19.07
N LEU A 12 0.10 -13.31 -18.63
CA LEU A 12 -0.24 -11.96 -18.15
C LEU A 12 -0.86 -11.12 -19.27
N ASN A 13 -0.32 -11.19 -20.49
CA ASN A 13 -0.83 -10.45 -21.66
C ASN A 13 -2.23 -10.92 -22.08
N LYS A 14 -2.61 -12.13 -21.79
CA LYS A 14 -3.95 -12.71 -22.10
C LYS A 14 -4.99 -12.43 -21.01
N SER A 15 -4.62 -11.76 -19.91
CA SER A 15 -5.56 -11.46 -18.83
C SER A 15 -6.65 -10.48 -19.26
N ASP A 16 -7.87 -10.66 -18.77
CA ASP A 16 -9.05 -9.84 -19.12
C ASP A 16 -8.85 -8.35 -18.81
N ILE A 17 -8.06 -8.02 -17.80
CA ILE A 17 -7.77 -6.63 -17.42
C ILE A 17 -6.85 -5.92 -18.41
N ILE A 18 -6.15 -6.66 -19.27
CA ILE A 18 -5.21 -6.15 -20.29
C ILE A 18 -5.83 -6.25 -21.69
N SER A 19 -6.29 -7.43 -22.09
CA SER A 19 -6.71 -7.71 -23.48
C SER A 19 -8.19 -8.02 -23.66
N GLY A 20 -8.97 -8.20 -22.60
CA GLY A 20 -10.39 -8.53 -22.66
C GLY A 20 -11.32 -7.31 -22.84
N SER A 21 -12.63 -7.57 -22.88
CA SER A 21 -13.67 -6.53 -22.95
C SER A 21 -13.66 -5.55 -21.77
N ASN A 22 -13.06 -5.97 -20.66
CA ASN A 22 -12.86 -5.18 -19.43
C ASN A 22 -11.44 -4.63 -19.30
N ALA A 23 -10.69 -4.50 -20.39
CA ALA A 23 -9.32 -3.99 -20.37
C ALA A 23 -9.24 -2.60 -19.70
N ARG A 24 -8.60 -2.54 -18.56
CA ARG A 24 -8.41 -1.32 -17.73
C ARG A 24 -6.98 -0.78 -17.81
N TYR A 25 -6.07 -1.59 -18.32
CA TYR A 25 -4.65 -1.27 -18.37
C TYR A 25 -4.11 -1.39 -19.78
N ASP A 26 -3.15 -0.52 -20.12
CA ASP A 26 -2.28 -0.66 -21.27
C ASP A 26 -0.92 -1.18 -20.82
N ILE A 27 -0.31 -2.08 -21.60
CA ILE A 27 1.07 -2.48 -21.40
C ILE A 27 1.97 -1.35 -21.90
N VAL A 28 2.86 -0.86 -21.04
CA VAL A 28 3.85 0.17 -21.37
C VAL A 28 5.18 -0.47 -21.72
N HIS A 29 5.55 -1.52 -20.99
CA HIS A 29 6.81 -2.24 -21.16
C HIS A 29 6.69 -3.64 -20.61
N GLU A 30 7.40 -4.59 -21.23
CA GLU A 30 7.57 -5.95 -20.73
C GLU A 30 9.01 -6.41 -20.94
N GLU A 31 9.55 -7.13 -19.97
CA GLU A 31 10.94 -7.56 -20.00
C GLU A 31 11.15 -8.85 -19.21
N GLU A 32 12.08 -9.68 -19.72
CA GLU A 32 12.66 -10.78 -18.95
C GLU A 32 13.79 -10.27 -18.06
N LEU A 33 13.56 -10.26 -16.75
CA LEU A 33 14.55 -9.86 -15.74
C LEU A 33 15.46 -11.07 -15.44
N LYS A 34 16.48 -11.28 -16.27
CA LYS A 34 17.33 -12.48 -16.25
C LYS A 34 18.02 -12.70 -14.93
N ASP A 35 18.59 -11.64 -14.33
CA ASP A 35 19.33 -11.70 -13.06
C ASP A 35 18.42 -12.10 -11.88
N LEU A 36 17.13 -11.88 -11.99
CA LEU A 36 16.11 -12.20 -10.98
C LEU A 36 15.27 -13.43 -11.35
N ASN A 37 15.53 -14.05 -12.49
CA ASN A 37 14.67 -15.12 -13.05
C ASN A 37 13.19 -14.77 -12.98
N SER A 38 12.84 -13.55 -13.41
CA SER A 38 11.49 -12.98 -13.24
C SER A 38 10.95 -12.41 -14.54
N ALA A 39 9.62 -12.39 -14.67
CA ALA A 39 8.89 -11.64 -15.69
C ALA A 39 8.53 -10.26 -15.13
N GLY A 40 8.93 -9.18 -15.80
CA GLY A 40 8.60 -7.79 -15.47
C GLY A 40 7.63 -7.20 -16.47
N ILE A 41 6.54 -6.58 -15.99
CA ILE A 41 5.58 -5.84 -16.83
C ILE A 41 5.27 -4.50 -16.17
N ILE A 42 5.29 -3.43 -16.96
CA ILE A 42 4.81 -2.11 -16.56
C ILE A 42 3.49 -1.85 -17.25
N LEU A 43 2.47 -1.60 -16.45
CA LEU A 43 1.12 -1.27 -16.89
C LEU A 43 0.80 0.18 -16.57
N ARG A 44 -0.10 0.78 -17.37
CA ARG A 44 -0.71 2.08 -17.09
C ARG A 44 -2.23 1.93 -17.03
N HIS A 45 -2.82 2.34 -15.93
CA HIS A 45 -4.27 2.35 -15.76
C HIS A 45 -4.90 3.41 -16.69
N LYS A 46 -5.82 3.00 -17.56
CA LYS A 46 -6.40 3.85 -18.62
C LYS A 46 -7.10 5.10 -18.10
N LYS A 47 -7.83 4.97 -16.97
CA LYS A 47 -8.63 6.07 -16.41
C LYS A 47 -7.80 7.08 -15.60
N SER A 48 -6.89 6.60 -14.75
CA SER A 48 -6.15 7.46 -13.82
C SER A 48 -4.72 7.78 -14.26
N GLY A 49 -4.17 7.06 -15.24
CA GLY A 49 -2.77 7.16 -15.63
C GLY A 49 -1.80 6.51 -14.63
N ALA A 50 -2.28 5.92 -13.54
CA ALA A 50 -1.45 5.27 -12.54
C ALA A 50 -0.60 4.16 -13.16
N ARG A 51 0.66 4.08 -12.77
CA ARG A 51 1.59 3.03 -13.19
C ARG A 51 1.51 1.86 -12.22
N VAL A 52 1.50 0.65 -12.78
CA VAL A 52 1.57 -0.59 -12.00
C VAL A 52 2.75 -1.39 -12.51
N VAL A 53 3.61 -1.84 -11.61
CA VAL A 53 4.71 -2.74 -11.91
C VAL A 53 4.31 -4.12 -11.40
N VAL A 54 4.36 -5.12 -12.28
CA VAL A 54 4.14 -6.52 -11.93
C VAL A 54 5.46 -7.26 -12.14
N ILE A 55 5.97 -7.87 -11.08
CA ILE A 55 7.13 -8.77 -11.15
C ILE A 55 6.65 -10.15 -10.74
N SER A 56 6.80 -11.14 -11.59
CA SER A 56 6.38 -12.52 -11.34
C SER A 56 7.56 -13.47 -11.44
N ASN A 57 7.74 -14.28 -10.41
CA ASN A 57 8.79 -15.30 -10.30
C ASN A 57 8.28 -16.53 -9.54
N ASP A 58 9.16 -17.40 -9.08
CA ASP A 58 8.84 -18.61 -8.33
C ASP A 58 8.92 -18.41 -6.78
N ASP A 59 9.13 -17.18 -6.31
CA ASP A 59 9.05 -16.85 -4.89
C ASP A 59 7.59 -16.93 -4.41
N ASN A 60 7.36 -17.59 -3.29
CA ASN A 60 6.04 -17.72 -2.70
C ASN A 60 5.65 -16.52 -1.83
N ASN A 61 6.60 -15.62 -1.49
CA ASN A 61 6.32 -14.39 -0.75
C ASN A 61 5.80 -13.29 -1.68
N LYS A 62 4.49 -13.09 -1.64
CA LYS A 62 3.81 -12.10 -2.46
C LYS A 62 3.90 -10.73 -1.81
N VAL A 63 4.26 -9.74 -2.60
CA VAL A 63 4.39 -8.35 -2.15
C VAL A 63 3.39 -7.47 -2.91
N PHE A 64 2.68 -6.62 -2.19
CA PHE A 64 1.91 -5.52 -2.73
C PHE A 64 2.42 -4.21 -2.11
N SER A 65 2.56 -3.18 -2.93
CA SER A 65 2.89 -1.84 -2.45
C SER A 65 2.13 -0.80 -3.26
N ILE A 66 1.47 0.12 -2.58
CA ILE A 66 0.89 1.30 -3.21
C ILE A 66 1.62 2.55 -2.73
N GLY A 67 1.96 3.44 -3.66
CA GLY A 67 2.74 4.64 -3.36
C GLY A 67 2.17 5.89 -4.01
N PHE A 68 2.31 7.00 -3.31
CA PHE A 68 1.89 8.33 -3.75
C PHE A 68 3.07 9.29 -3.72
N LYS A 69 3.11 10.20 -4.68
CA LYS A 69 4.05 11.31 -4.65
C LYS A 69 3.52 12.36 -3.67
N THR A 70 4.23 12.57 -2.55
CA THR A 70 3.83 13.44 -1.44
C THR A 70 4.96 14.39 -1.03
N PRO A 71 5.45 15.27 -1.93
CA PRO A 71 6.48 16.23 -1.56
C PRO A 71 5.93 17.19 -0.48
N PRO A 72 6.70 17.51 0.58
CA PRO A 72 6.27 18.46 1.60
C PRO A 72 6.23 19.89 1.02
N PHE A 73 5.26 20.67 1.51
CA PHE A 73 5.15 22.10 1.19
C PHE A 73 5.71 22.99 2.30
N ASN A 74 5.91 22.41 3.49
CA ASN A 74 6.40 23.07 4.70
C ASN A 74 6.92 22.04 5.71
N ASP A 75 7.38 22.49 6.86
CA ASP A 75 8.01 21.66 7.90
C ASP A 75 7.01 21.14 8.96
N THR A 76 5.72 21.08 8.65
CA THR A 76 4.68 20.65 9.61
C THR A 76 4.57 19.15 9.80
N GLY A 77 5.30 18.33 9.02
CA GLY A 77 5.21 16.85 9.07
C GLY A 77 3.89 16.27 8.55
N MET A 78 3.09 17.07 7.84
CA MET A 78 1.73 16.73 7.39
C MET A 78 1.67 15.38 6.67
N GLN A 79 2.64 15.08 5.81
CA GLN A 79 2.67 13.83 5.05
C GLN A 79 2.79 12.60 5.95
N HIS A 80 3.58 12.69 7.02
CA HIS A 80 3.77 11.62 7.99
C HIS A 80 2.53 11.46 8.88
N ILE A 81 1.93 12.57 9.33
CA ILE A 81 0.67 12.54 10.08
C ILE A 81 -0.46 11.90 9.25
N ILE A 82 -0.55 12.24 7.96
CA ILE A 82 -1.53 11.64 7.04
C ILE A 82 -1.25 10.14 6.84
N GLU A 83 0.01 9.73 6.74
CA GLU A 83 0.38 8.33 6.65
C GLU A 83 -0.19 7.51 7.81
N HIS A 84 0.06 7.94 9.05
CA HIS A 84 -0.49 7.32 10.26
C HIS A 84 -2.02 7.34 10.25
N SER A 85 -2.62 8.51 10.03
CA SER A 85 -4.08 8.69 10.02
C SER A 85 -4.79 7.81 8.99
N THR A 86 -4.14 7.51 7.87
CA THR A 86 -4.69 6.66 6.80
C THR A 86 -4.97 5.24 7.29
N LEU A 87 -4.16 4.71 8.20
CA LEU A 87 -4.27 3.34 8.71
C LEU A 87 -5.16 3.22 9.97
N CYS A 88 -5.75 4.32 10.47
CA CYS A 88 -6.60 4.36 11.64
C CYS A 88 -8.08 4.08 11.35
N GLY A 89 -8.38 3.26 10.35
CA GLY A 89 -9.73 2.87 9.95
C GLY A 89 -10.11 3.32 8.55
N SER A 90 -11.08 2.63 7.99
CA SER A 90 -11.53 2.88 6.62
C SER A 90 -13.01 2.56 6.44
N ARG A 91 -13.54 2.82 5.24
CA ARG A 91 -14.96 2.60 4.93
C ARG A 91 -15.44 1.17 5.17
N LYS A 92 -14.68 0.16 4.71
CA LYS A 92 -15.01 -1.25 4.93
C LYS A 92 -14.60 -1.75 6.32
N TYR A 93 -13.56 -1.15 6.88
CA TYR A 93 -12.94 -1.56 8.14
C TYR A 93 -12.96 -0.40 9.14
N PRO A 94 -14.16 -0.04 9.69
CA PRO A 94 -14.35 1.14 10.54
C PRO A 94 -13.89 0.91 11.99
N VAL A 95 -12.95 -0.01 12.21
CA VAL A 95 -12.34 -0.29 13.52
C VAL A 95 -11.29 0.77 13.84
N LYS A 96 -10.99 0.95 15.13
CA LYS A 96 -10.10 2.02 15.60
C LYS A 96 -8.69 1.92 15.02
N ASP A 97 -8.16 0.70 14.88
CA ASP A 97 -6.78 0.46 14.47
C ASP A 97 -6.66 -0.87 13.71
N PRO A 98 -7.13 -0.92 12.46
CA PRO A 98 -7.04 -2.14 11.65
C PRO A 98 -5.59 -2.58 11.39
N PHE A 99 -4.63 -1.66 11.42
CA PHE A 99 -3.21 -1.97 11.26
C PHE A 99 -2.69 -2.85 12.41
N VAL A 100 -2.97 -2.46 13.65
CA VAL A 100 -2.57 -3.24 14.83
C VAL A 100 -3.25 -4.61 14.86
N GLU A 101 -4.53 -4.69 14.46
CA GLU A 101 -5.23 -5.97 14.36
C GLU A 101 -4.62 -6.89 13.29
N LEU A 102 -4.20 -6.34 12.16
CA LEU A 102 -3.47 -7.10 11.13
C LEU A 102 -2.10 -7.55 11.63
N CYS A 103 -1.35 -6.70 12.33
CA CYS A 103 -0.05 -7.08 12.91
C CYS A 103 -0.16 -8.28 13.86
N LYS A 104 -1.27 -8.39 14.60
CA LYS A 104 -1.50 -9.46 15.55
C LYS A 104 -2.11 -10.72 14.96
N GLY A 105 -2.97 -10.56 13.94
CA GLY A 105 -3.87 -11.62 13.48
C GLY A 105 -3.58 -12.18 12.10
N SER A 106 -2.79 -11.50 11.26
CA SER A 106 -2.47 -11.98 9.92
C SER A 106 -1.18 -12.83 9.85
N LEU A 107 -1.04 -13.57 8.75
CA LEU A 107 0.16 -14.35 8.43
C LEU A 107 1.18 -13.53 7.63
N ASN A 108 1.16 -12.22 7.80
CA ASN A 108 2.03 -11.32 7.07
C ASN A 108 3.52 -11.64 7.32
N THR A 109 4.32 -11.48 6.28
CA THR A 109 5.79 -11.50 6.35
C THR A 109 6.37 -10.09 6.42
N PHE A 110 5.59 -9.11 5.98
CA PHE A 110 5.90 -7.69 6.08
C PHE A 110 4.62 -6.85 6.08
N LEU A 111 4.55 -5.87 6.97
CA LEU A 111 3.44 -4.95 7.08
C LEU A 111 3.98 -3.60 7.55
N ASN A 112 3.82 -2.54 6.75
CA ASN A 112 4.32 -1.22 7.12
C ASN A 112 3.63 -0.10 6.34
N ALA A 113 3.90 1.15 6.75
CA ALA A 113 3.75 2.36 5.99
C ALA A 113 5.02 3.19 6.15
N MET A 114 5.41 3.96 5.16
CA MET A 114 6.66 4.71 5.18
C MET A 114 6.53 6.03 4.43
N THR A 115 6.84 7.12 5.10
CA THR A 115 6.96 8.46 4.50
C THR A 115 8.43 8.78 4.22
N TYR A 116 8.72 9.01 2.95
CA TYR A 116 10.00 9.48 2.43
C TYR A 116 9.94 10.97 2.09
N PRO A 117 11.05 11.64 1.80
CA PRO A 117 11.05 13.07 1.48
C PRO A 117 10.15 13.49 0.31
N ASP A 118 9.84 12.59 -0.62
CA ASP A 118 9.08 12.90 -1.84
C ASP A 118 7.88 11.98 -2.09
N LYS A 119 7.70 10.95 -1.25
CA LYS A 119 6.65 9.92 -1.44
C LYS A 119 6.24 9.27 -0.13
N THR A 120 5.05 8.72 -0.11
CA THR A 120 4.55 7.82 0.95
C THR A 120 4.15 6.50 0.33
N VAL A 121 4.57 5.39 0.93
CA VAL A 121 4.31 4.03 0.43
C VAL A 121 3.72 3.13 1.52
N TYR A 122 2.86 2.23 1.11
CA TYR A 122 2.13 1.29 1.96
C TYR A 122 2.40 -0.15 1.48
N PRO A 123 3.53 -0.76 1.90
CA PRO A 123 3.91 -2.10 1.50
C PRO A 123 3.36 -3.17 2.44
N VAL A 124 2.93 -4.30 1.86
CA VAL A 124 2.51 -5.50 2.58
C VAL A 124 3.02 -6.74 1.88
N ALA A 125 3.30 -7.81 2.63
CA ALA A 125 3.68 -9.09 2.07
C ALA A 125 3.16 -10.27 2.89
N SER A 126 2.87 -11.38 2.20
CA SER A 126 2.51 -12.66 2.83
C SER A 126 2.83 -13.83 1.90
N CYS A 127 3.26 -14.94 2.49
CA CYS A 127 3.40 -16.22 1.78
C CYS A 127 2.05 -16.94 1.60
N ASN A 128 1.03 -16.57 2.36
CA ASN A 128 -0.30 -17.18 2.29
C ASN A 128 -1.20 -16.40 1.33
N ASP A 129 -1.78 -17.07 0.32
CA ASP A 129 -2.58 -16.43 -0.73
C ASP A 129 -3.85 -15.75 -0.21
N THR A 130 -4.52 -16.36 0.75
CA THR A 130 -5.76 -15.83 1.32
C THR A 130 -5.45 -14.60 2.19
N ASP A 131 -4.44 -14.73 3.03
CA ASP A 131 -3.98 -13.65 3.87
C ASP A 131 -3.48 -12.45 3.04
N PHE A 132 -2.66 -12.71 2.00
CA PHE A 132 -2.19 -11.67 1.09
C PHE A 132 -3.33 -10.86 0.46
N LYS A 133 -4.39 -11.55 -0.01
CA LYS A 133 -5.58 -10.88 -0.57
C LYS A 133 -6.31 -10.06 0.48
N ASN A 134 -6.44 -10.56 1.70
CA ASN A 134 -7.11 -9.87 2.78
C ASN A 134 -6.35 -8.60 3.20
N ILE A 135 -5.04 -8.69 3.45
CA ILE A 135 -4.24 -7.51 3.83
C ILE A 135 -4.18 -6.48 2.70
N MET A 136 -4.10 -6.94 1.44
CA MET A 136 -4.17 -6.04 0.29
C MET A 136 -5.52 -5.30 0.21
N ASP A 137 -6.65 -5.98 0.45
CA ASP A 137 -7.98 -5.33 0.44
C ASP A 137 -8.12 -4.31 1.57
N VAL A 138 -7.61 -4.62 2.78
CA VAL A 138 -7.60 -3.67 3.91
C VAL A 138 -6.78 -2.43 3.57
N TYR A 139 -5.56 -2.61 3.04
CA TYR A 139 -4.69 -1.47 2.69
C TYR A 139 -5.25 -0.63 1.54
N MET A 140 -5.82 -1.27 0.52
CA MET A 140 -6.47 -0.56 -0.59
C MET A 140 -7.67 0.26 -0.09
N ASP A 141 -8.51 -0.30 0.78
CA ASP A 141 -9.65 0.46 1.33
C ASP A 141 -9.19 1.60 2.24
N ALA A 142 -8.18 1.38 3.09
CA ALA A 142 -7.60 2.41 3.94
C ALA A 142 -7.04 3.59 3.13
N VAL A 143 -6.27 3.30 2.09
CA VAL A 143 -5.62 4.33 1.27
C VAL A 143 -6.59 5.12 0.40
N PHE A 144 -7.65 4.49 -0.14
CA PHE A 144 -8.62 5.18 -0.99
C PHE A 144 -9.84 5.74 -0.27
N TYR A 145 -10.16 5.19 0.91
CA TYR A 145 -11.35 5.57 1.68
C TYR A 145 -11.04 5.63 3.19
N PRO A 146 -10.03 6.42 3.60
CA PRO A 146 -9.64 6.50 5.01
C PRO A 146 -10.73 7.18 5.84
N ALA A 147 -10.91 6.70 7.07
CA ALA A 147 -11.93 7.22 7.97
C ALA A 147 -11.63 8.65 8.48
N MET A 148 -10.41 9.13 8.37
CA MET A 148 -9.99 10.44 8.87
C MET A 148 -10.76 11.61 8.24
N TYR A 149 -11.34 11.46 7.05
CA TYR A 149 -12.18 12.49 6.42
C TYR A 149 -13.55 12.65 7.08
N GLU A 150 -14.03 11.59 7.73
CA GLU A 150 -15.33 11.56 8.43
C GLU A 150 -15.15 11.71 9.94
N LYS A 151 -13.96 11.36 10.47
CA LYS A 151 -13.60 11.33 11.90
C LYS A 151 -12.36 12.19 12.14
N PRO A 152 -12.50 13.50 12.32
CA PRO A 152 -11.37 14.41 12.55
C PRO A 152 -10.53 14.06 13.78
N GLU A 153 -11.11 13.32 14.74
CA GLU A 153 -10.43 12.85 15.94
C GLU A 153 -9.21 11.96 15.61
N ILE A 154 -9.26 11.23 14.48
CA ILE A 154 -8.11 10.44 14.03
C ILE A 154 -6.92 11.34 13.73
N PHE A 155 -7.15 12.41 12.97
CA PHE A 155 -6.09 13.37 12.66
C PHE A 155 -5.59 14.10 13.90
N MET A 156 -6.49 14.43 14.84
CA MET A 156 -6.14 15.05 16.12
C MET A 156 -5.30 14.13 17.02
N GLN A 157 -5.50 12.80 16.92
CA GLN A 157 -4.73 11.80 17.65
C GLN A 157 -3.32 11.65 17.07
N GLU A 158 -3.19 11.61 15.76
CA GLU A 158 -1.91 11.37 15.07
C GLU A 158 -1.09 12.66 14.86
N GLY A 159 -1.74 13.84 14.93
CA GLY A 159 -1.09 15.12 14.81
C GLY A 159 -0.39 15.57 16.09
N TRP A 160 0.48 16.56 15.97
CA TRP A 160 1.10 17.16 17.13
C TRP A 160 0.04 17.77 18.08
N HIS A 161 0.24 17.59 19.38
CA HIS A 161 -0.65 18.09 20.42
C HIS A 161 0.13 18.39 21.69
N TYR A 162 -0.52 19.15 22.59
CA TYR A 162 0.05 19.39 23.91
C TYR A 162 -0.19 18.19 24.81
N GLU A 163 0.85 17.78 25.54
CA GLU A 163 0.81 16.69 26.50
C GLU A 163 1.14 17.18 27.90
N LEU A 164 0.39 16.70 28.89
CA LEU A 164 0.59 16.96 30.29
C LEU A 164 0.92 15.66 31.03
N HIS A 165 2.19 15.46 31.35
CA HIS A 165 2.66 14.22 31.98
C HIS A 165 2.24 14.06 33.45
N SER A 166 1.97 15.19 34.17
CA SER A 166 1.40 15.25 35.51
C SER A 166 0.78 16.62 35.75
N GLU A 167 -0.06 16.75 36.80
CA GLU A 167 -0.75 18.04 37.13
C GLU A 167 0.21 19.22 37.28
N ASP A 168 1.43 19.00 37.80
CA ASP A 168 2.44 20.02 38.05
C ASP A 168 3.52 20.10 36.95
N ALA A 169 3.44 19.29 35.89
CA ALA A 169 4.42 19.31 34.82
C ALA A 169 4.16 20.47 33.84
N PRO A 170 5.19 21.04 33.22
CA PRO A 170 4.98 21.96 32.11
C PRO A 170 4.36 21.24 30.91
N LEU A 171 3.52 21.93 30.16
CA LEU A 171 3.01 21.43 28.88
C LEU A 171 4.16 21.19 27.92
N THR A 172 4.19 20.01 27.32
CA THR A 172 5.12 19.66 26.25
C THR A 172 4.35 19.47 24.94
N VAL A 173 5.05 19.58 23.83
CA VAL A 173 4.50 19.27 22.49
C VAL A 173 4.96 17.88 22.14
N ASN A 174 4.02 17.01 21.83
CA ASN A 174 4.28 15.67 21.31
C ASN A 174 4.06 15.64 19.79
#